data_526ea9370009349ce641375be9ab5ca5
#
_entry.id   526ea9370009349ce641375be9ab5ca5
#
_cell.length_a   1.000
_cell.length_b   1.000
_cell.length_c   1.000
_cell.angle_alpha   90.00
_cell.angle_beta   90.00
_cell.angle_gamma   90.00
#
_symmetry.space_group_name_H-M   'P 1'
#
loop_
_entity.id
_entity.type
_entity.pdbx_description
1 polymer ?
#
loop_
_entity_poly.entity_id
_entity_poly.type
_entity_poly.pdbx_seq_one_letter_code
_entity_poly.pdbx_strand_id
1 'polypeptide(L)'
;MLDTTWIYDSSKNQWTKGPALKQKRYLHSCFFDEQSNHVFVIGGGYNGRRLKSTEKLRIGNSIWESTTDLLEPLSRSAAVASDSNAFIGYVAGGYINNVKTDKVWGLRRTDLHWVEMPKRLQIPRGYHSMVNVVSDEIPGC
;
A
#
# COMPACT_ATOMS: atom_id res chain seq x y z
N MET A 1 -0.45 -12.99 13.70
CA MET A 1 0.33 -11.93 13.01
C MET A 1 1.45 -12.60 12.26
N LEU A 2 1.52 -12.44 10.97
CA LEU A 2 2.44 -13.18 10.10
C LEU A 2 3.38 -12.23 9.36
N ASP A 3 4.56 -12.71 9.06
CA ASP A 3 5.53 -12.15 8.13
C ASP A 3 5.60 -12.96 6.83
N THR A 4 4.88 -14.08 6.77
CA THR A 4 4.89 -14.98 5.61
C THR A 4 4.13 -14.37 4.44
N THR A 5 4.69 -14.52 3.25
CA THR A 5 4.04 -14.21 1.98
C THR A 5 3.87 -15.48 1.15
N TRP A 6 2.88 -15.47 0.28
CA TRP A 6 2.61 -16.56 -0.66
C TRP A 6 2.42 -15.99 -2.05
N ILE A 7 2.95 -16.68 -3.02
CA ILE A 7 2.86 -16.33 -4.44
C ILE A 7 2.03 -17.40 -5.12
N TYR A 8 0.97 -16.97 -5.82
CA TYR A 8 0.16 -17.85 -6.64
C TYR A 8 0.57 -17.77 -8.10
N ASP A 9 0.96 -18.90 -8.68
CA ASP A 9 1.23 -19.04 -10.10
C ASP A 9 -0.04 -19.59 -10.80
N SER A 10 -0.75 -18.73 -11.51
CA SER A 10 -1.99 -19.09 -12.18
C SER A 10 -1.79 -20.07 -13.35
N SER A 11 -0.62 -20.06 -13.97
CA SER A 11 -0.30 -21.01 -15.07
C SER A 11 -0.13 -22.43 -14.58
N LYS A 12 0.34 -22.61 -13.34
CA LYS A 12 0.55 -23.91 -12.69
C LYS A 12 -0.52 -24.26 -11.67
N ASN A 13 -1.45 -23.32 -11.39
CA ASN A 13 -2.45 -23.43 -10.32
C ASN A 13 -1.81 -23.81 -8.96
N GLN A 14 -0.71 -23.15 -8.61
CA GLN A 14 0.11 -23.53 -7.45
C GLN A 14 0.50 -22.33 -6.59
N TRP A 15 0.44 -22.53 -5.27
CA TRP A 15 0.97 -21.59 -4.29
C TRP A 15 2.40 -21.98 -3.92
N THR A 16 3.29 -20.99 -3.90
CA THR A 16 4.66 -21.13 -3.41
C THR A 16 4.92 -20.13 -2.30
N LYS A 17 5.75 -20.49 -1.35
CA LYS A 17 6.14 -19.60 -0.27
C LYS A 17 7.06 -18.51 -0.81
N GLY A 18 6.69 -17.25 -0.61
CA GLY A 18 7.51 -16.10 -0.93
C GLY A 18 8.46 -15.70 0.21
N PRO A 19 9.28 -14.67 0.01
CA PRO A 19 10.16 -14.11 1.04
C PRO A 19 9.37 -13.50 2.20
N ALA A 20 9.84 -13.67 3.42
CA ALA A 20 9.19 -13.11 4.60
C ALA A 20 9.35 -11.58 4.67
N LEU A 21 8.27 -10.88 5.09
CA LEU A 21 8.34 -9.48 5.46
C LEU A 21 9.35 -9.26 6.60
N LYS A 22 10.04 -8.13 6.61
CA LYS A 22 10.92 -7.74 7.72
C LYS A 22 10.15 -7.44 9.00
N GLN A 23 8.94 -6.89 8.86
CA GLN A 23 8.05 -6.58 9.97
C GLN A 23 6.76 -7.38 9.87
N LYS A 24 6.47 -8.21 10.89
CA LYS A 24 5.15 -8.87 11.04
C LYS A 24 4.06 -7.82 11.10
N ARG A 25 2.98 -8.02 10.33
CA ARG A 25 1.88 -7.06 10.26
C ARG A 25 0.53 -7.69 9.93
N TYR A 26 -0.52 -6.97 10.25
CA TYR A 26 -1.91 -7.27 9.91
C TYR A 26 -2.63 -5.97 9.56
N LEU A 27 -3.72 -6.03 8.79
CA LEU A 27 -4.50 -4.84 8.36
C LEU A 27 -3.65 -3.78 7.64
N HIS A 28 -2.64 -4.23 6.93
CA HIS A 28 -1.82 -3.40 6.04
C HIS A 28 -2.53 -3.23 4.69
N SER A 29 -2.06 -2.28 3.91
CA SER A 29 -2.43 -2.10 2.51
C SER A 29 -1.27 -2.48 1.61
N CYS A 30 -1.55 -2.81 0.36
CA CYS A 30 -0.52 -3.09 -0.63
C CYS A 30 -0.96 -2.66 -2.03
N PHE A 31 0.01 -2.42 -2.90
CA PHE A 31 -0.17 -2.25 -4.34
C PHE A 31 1.06 -2.73 -5.09
N PHE A 32 0.90 -2.97 -6.39
CA PHE A 32 1.98 -3.33 -7.30
C PHE A 32 2.23 -2.18 -8.28
N ASP A 33 3.49 -1.70 -8.34
CA ASP A 33 3.95 -0.72 -9.32
C ASP A 33 4.61 -1.44 -10.49
N GLU A 34 3.95 -1.45 -11.63
CA GLU A 34 4.43 -2.12 -12.84
C GLU A 34 5.74 -1.50 -13.37
N GLN A 35 5.86 -0.15 -13.32
CA GLN A 35 7.01 0.54 -13.88
C GLN A 35 8.33 0.14 -13.21
N SER A 36 8.33 -0.02 -11.89
CA SER A 36 9.51 -0.44 -11.13
C SER A 36 9.55 -1.94 -10.84
N ASN A 37 8.49 -2.66 -11.19
CA ASN A 37 8.30 -4.09 -10.89
C ASN A 37 8.38 -4.40 -9.39
N HIS A 38 7.77 -3.53 -8.53
CA HIS A 38 7.77 -3.69 -7.09
C HIS A 38 6.37 -3.82 -6.50
N VAL A 39 6.24 -4.73 -5.55
CA VAL A 39 5.12 -4.74 -4.60
C VAL A 39 5.49 -3.88 -3.40
N PHE A 40 4.58 -3.01 -2.99
CA PHE A 40 4.69 -2.20 -1.76
C PHE A 40 3.69 -2.70 -0.73
N VAL A 41 4.13 -2.80 0.53
CA VAL A 41 3.31 -3.14 1.70
C VAL A 41 3.43 -2.00 2.71
N ILE A 42 2.29 -1.44 3.13
CA ILE A 42 2.22 -0.14 3.78
C ILE A 42 1.46 -0.25 5.10
N GLY A 43 2.06 0.24 6.18
CA GLY A 43 1.42 0.36 7.48
C GLY A 43 0.95 -0.97 8.07
N GLY A 44 -0.26 -0.97 8.61
CA GLY A 44 -0.84 -2.10 9.32
C GLY A 44 -0.69 -1.99 10.83
N GLY A 45 -0.74 -3.12 11.51
CA GLY A 45 -0.58 -3.22 12.95
C GLY A 45 0.32 -4.37 13.37
N TYR A 46 0.94 -4.22 14.54
CA TYR A 46 1.71 -5.26 15.21
C TYR A 46 1.68 -5.06 16.72
N ASN A 47 1.37 -6.09 17.49
CA ASN A 47 1.32 -6.08 18.96
C ASN A 47 0.51 -4.88 19.52
N GLY A 48 -0.70 -4.64 18.98
CA GLY A 48 -1.58 -3.56 19.41
C GLY A 48 -1.17 -2.16 18.95
N ARG A 49 -0.02 -2.00 18.30
CA ARG A 49 0.45 -0.73 17.76
C ARG A 49 0.22 -0.64 16.25
N ARG A 50 -0.06 0.56 15.74
CA ARG A 50 -0.06 0.82 14.30
C ARG A 50 1.33 1.11 13.81
N LEU A 51 1.59 0.65 12.59
CA LEU A 51 2.86 0.83 11.91
C LEU A 51 2.77 1.99 10.93
N LYS A 52 3.86 2.71 10.77
CA LYS A 52 4.08 3.64 9.67
C LYS A 52 5.06 3.09 8.63
N SER A 53 5.72 1.97 8.95
CA SER A 53 6.73 1.37 8.10
C SER A 53 6.16 0.88 6.77
N THR A 54 6.92 1.11 5.71
CA THR A 54 6.67 0.62 4.36
C THR A 54 7.81 -0.32 3.95
N GLU A 55 7.45 -1.43 3.32
CA GLU A 55 8.39 -2.37 2.73
C GLU A 55 8.08 -2.54 1.25
N LYS A 56 9.10 -2.79 0.44
CA LYS A 56 8.96 -3.10 -0.98
C LYS A 56 9.70 -4.38 -1.34
N LEU A 57 9.19 -5.10 -2.32
CA LEU A 57 9.82 -6.28 -2.90
C LEU A 57 9.83 -6.14 -4.42
N ARG A 58 10.99 -6.19 -5.03
CA ARG A 58 11.07 -6.36 -6.48
C ARG A 58 10.69 -7.79 -6.83
N ILE A 59 9.78 -7.96 -7.80
CA ILE A 59 9.37 -9.29 -8.26
C ILE A 59 10.60 -10.06 -8.75
N GLY A 60 10.75 -11.30 -8.25
CA GLY A 60 11.92 -12.15 -8.51
C GLY A 60 13.01 -12.07 -7.43
N ASN A 61 12.99 -11.06 -6.55
CA ASN A 61 13.94 -10.99 -5.43
C ASN A 61 13.48 -11.87 -4.25
N SER A 62 14.44 -12.22 -3.40
CA SER A 62 14.24 -13.06 -2.21
C SER A 62 14.16 -12.28 -0.89
N ILE A 63 14.27 -10.96 -0.91
CA ILE A 63 14.36 -10.13 0.29
C ILE A 63 13.51 -8.88 0.14
N TRP A 64 12.64 -8.62 1.13
CA TRP A 64 11.94 -7.35 1.28
C TRP A 64 12.88 -6.26 1.76
N GLU A 65 12.75 -5.07 1.21
CA GLU A 65 13.52 -3.88 1.58
C GLU A 65 12.63 -2.88 2.32
N SER A 66 13.16 -2.30 3.38
CA SER A 66 12.49 -1.16 4.03
C SER A 66 12.62 0.06 3.12
N THR A 67 11.57 0.85 3.04
CA THR A 67 11.57 2.14 2.34
C THR A 67 11.05 3.23 3.28
N THR A 68 10.79 4.42 2.77
CA THR A 68 10.37 5.56 3.59
C THR A 68 9.06 5.28 4.32
N ASP A 69 9.04 5.59 5.60
CA ASP A 69 7.85 5.47 6.44
C ASP A 69 6.75 6.46 6.04
N LEU A 70 5.50 6.08 6.26
CA LEU A 70 4.38 7.02 6.29
C LEU A 70 4.61 8.15 7.29
N LEU A 71 3.98 9.28 7.08
CA LEU A 71 4.02 10.41 8.01
C LEU A 71 3.37 10.06 9.36
N GLU A 72 2.35 9.21 9.36
CA GLU A 72 1.59 8.78 10.54
C GLU A 72 1.36 7.26 10.53
N PRO A 73 1.30 6.61 11.70
CA PRO A 73 0.95 5.20 11.79
C PRO A 73 -0.48 4.96 11.29
N LEU A 74 -0.63 4.04 10.34
CA LEU A 74 -1.88 3.84 9.60
C LEU A 74 -2.22 2.35 9.48
N SER A 75 -3.49 2.00 9.68
CA SER A 75 -4.01 0.65 9.43
C SER A 75 -5.39 0.69 8.79
N ARG A 76 -5.84 -0.43 8.17
CA ARG A 76 -7.17 -0.55 7.54
C ARG A 76 -7.43 0.49 6.46
N SER A 77 -6.39 0.99 5.84
CA SER A 77 -6.44 1.88 4.68
C SER A 77 -6.61 1.08 3.39
N ALA A 78 -6.93 1.77 2.32
CA ALA A 78 -6.82 1.22 0.98
C ALA A 78 -5.61 1.81 0.26
N ALA A 79 -5.06 1.08 -0.70
CA ALA A 79 -3.94 1.53 -1.50
C ALA A 79 -4.14 1.14 -2.97
N VAL A 80 -3.57 1.92 -3.86
CA VAL A 80 -3.63 1.70 -5.31
C VAL A 80 -2.37 2.22 -5.97
N ALA A 81 -1.90 1.54 -7.01
CA ALA A 81 -0.83 2.03 -7.87
C ALA A 81 -1.29 3.23 -8.70
N SER A 82 -0.35 4.03 -9.14
CA SER A 82 -0.59 5.20 -10.00
C SER A 82 0.16 5.07 -11.31
N ASP A 83 -0.49 5.43 -12.40
CA ASP A 83 0.13 5.54 -13.74
C ASP A 83 0.85 6.86 -13.94
N SER A 84 0.84 7.73 -12.93
CA SER A 84 1.48 9.04 -12.94
C SER A 84 3.00 8.93 -12.91
N ASN A 85 3.68 9.81 -13.67
CA ASN A 85 5.12 9.96 -13.57
C ASN A 85 5.59 10.59 -12.25
N ALA A 86 4.69 11.25 -11.50
CA ALA A 86 5.01 11.91 -10.24
C ALA A 86 4.90 10.98 -9.03
N PHE A 87 3.93 10.05 -9.05
CA PHE A 87 3.63 9.18 -7.92
C PHE A 87 3.66 7.71 -8.34
N ILE A 88 4.12 6.86 -7.43
CA ILE A 88 4.10 5.39 -7.57
C ILE A 88 2.72 4.84 -7.22
N GLY A 89 2.08 5.42 -6.21
CA GLY A 89 0.77 5.00 -5.75
C GLY A 89 0.26 5.88 -4.62
N TYR A 90 -0.95 5.58 -4.21
CA TYR A 90 -1.67 6.32 -3.17
C TYR A 90 -2.18 5.38 -2.09
N VAL A 91 -2.27 5.93 -0.87
CA VAL A 91 -2.93 5.31 0.27
C VAL A 91 -3.97 6.29 0.80
N ALA A 92 -5.18 5.82 1.08
CA ALA A 92 -6.26 6.68 1.53
C ALA A 92 -7.05 6.08 2.68
N GLY A 93 -7.58 6.95 3.55
CA GLY A 93 -8.42 6.57 4.67
C GLY A 93 -7.68 5.67 5.68
N GLY A 94 -8.42 4.82 6.35
CA GLY A 94 -7.90 3.95 7.42
C GLY A 94 -8.11 4.56 8.79
N TYR A 95 -7.27 4.13 9.72
CA TYR A 95 -7.33 4.53 11.13
C TYR A 95 -5.98 5.05 11.61
N ILE A 96 -5.97 6.27 12.15
CA ILE A 96 -4.90 6.90 12.91
C ILE A 96 -5.41 7.04 14.35
N ASN A 97 -4.65 6.58 15.35
CA ASN A 97 -5.02 6.69 16.77
C ASN A 97 -6.48 6.28 17.09
N ASN A 98 -6.95 5.16 16.49
CA ASN A 98 -8.31 4.63 16.59
C ASN A 98 -9.42 5.48 15.97
N VAL A 99 -9.09 6.57 15.29
CA VAL A 99 -10.03 7.43 14.58
C VAL A 99 -9.92 7.19 13.08
N LYS A 100 -11.04 7.12 12.39
CA LYS A 100 -11.08 7.06 10.93
C LYS A 100 -10.54 8.37 10.35
N THR A 101 -9.77 8.26 9.28
CA THR A 101 -9.22 9.43 8.58
C THR A 101 -9.77 9.53 7.14
N ASP A 102 -9.82 10.74 6.64
CA ASP A 102 -10.12 11.09 5.25
C ASP A 102 -8.85 11.41 4.44
N LYS A 103 -7.69 11.42 5.10
CA LYS A 103 -6.41 11.76 4.49
C LYS A 103 -6.06 10.82 3.33
N VAL A 104 -5.33 11.39 2.37
CA VAL A 104 -4.73 10.68 1.24
C VAL A 104 -3.25 10.99 1.22
N TRP A 105 -2.42 9.98 1.04
CA TRP A 105 -0.97 10.14 0.87
C TRP A 105 -0.56 9.56 -0.47
N GLY A 106 0.35 10.26 -1.15
CA GLY A 106 1.00 9.80 -2.37
C GLY A 106 2.48 9.48 -2.11
N LEU A 107 2.96 8.37 -2.66
CA LEU A 107 4.37 8.02 -2.66
C LEU A 107 5.04 8.60 -3.91
N ARG A 108 5.90 9.60 -3.75
CA ARG A 108 6.60 10.21 -4.87
C ARG A 108 7.57 9.24 -5.55
N ARG A 109 7.63 9.29 -6.87
CA ARG A 109 8.51 8.40 -7.66
C ARG A 109 9.98 8.79 -7.59
N THR A 110 10.27 10.07 -7.45
CA THR A 110 11.63 10.62 -7.52
C THR A 110 12.51 10.26 -6.32
N ASP A 111 11.93 10.18 -5.12
CA ASP A 111 12.68 10.04 -3.86
C ASP A 111 12.05 9.06 -2.87
N LEU A 112 10.96 8.40 -3.26
CA LEU A 112 10.20 7.46 -2.42
C LEU A 112 9.68 8.09 -1.10
N HIS A 113 9.40 9.40 -1.08
CA HIS A 113 8.82 10.06 0.08
C HIS A 113 7.29 10.13 0.01
N TRP A 114 6.66 9.85 1.13
CA TRP A 114 5.23 10.02 1.32
C TRP A 114 4.89 11.49 1.53
N VAL A 115 3.90 11.99 0.79
CA VAL A 115 3.37 13.35 0.95
C VAL A 115 1.87 13.30 1.17
N GLU A 116 1.34 14.13 2.08
CA GLU A 116 -0.10 14.27 2.24
C GLU A 116 -0.66 15.04 1.05
N MET A 117 -1.69 14.49 0.43
CA MET A 117 -2.33 15.11 -0.73
C MET A 117 -3.32 16.19 -0.28
N PRO A 118 -3.47 17.30 -1.04
CA PRO A 118 -4.39 18.36 -0.67
C PRO A 118 -5.87 17.93 -0.75
N LYS A 119 -6.21 17.02 -1.68
CA LYS A 119 -7.55 16.44 -1.78
C LYS A 119 -7.69 15.26 -0.81
N ARG A 120 -8.82 15.22 -0.12
CA ARG A 120 -9.17 14.20 0.86
C ARG A 120 -10.39 13.39 0.41
N LEU A 121 -10.65 12.27 1.06
CA LEU A 121 -11.91 11.56 0.90
C LEU A 121 -13.05 12.44 1.44
N GLN A 122 -14.21 12.39 0.79
CA GLN A 122 -15.39 13.13 1.26
C GLN A 122 -15.87 12.66 2.64
N ILE A 123 -15.67 11.39 2.96
CA ILE A 123 -16.07 10.78 4.23
C ILE A 123 -14.91 9.94 4.78
N PRO A 124 -14.48 10.17 6.04
CA PRO A 124 -13.48 9.33 6.70
C PRO A 124 -13.93 7.86 6.73
N ARG A 125 -13.09 6.96 6.25
CA ARG A 125 -13.42 5.53 6.15
C ARG A 125 -12.23 4.62 6.37
N GLY A 126 -12.51 3.40 6.78
CA GLY A 126 -11.54 2.31 6.84
C GLY A 126 -12.19 1.02 6.37
N TYR A 127 -11.41 -0.03 6.12
CA TYR A 127 -11.87 -1.31 5.58
C TYR A 127 -12.54 -1.17 4.21
N HIS A 128 -11.97 -0.37 3.32
CA HIS A 128 -12.45 -0.14 1.97
C HIS A 128 -11.39 -0.53 0.95
N SER A 129 -11.73 -0.49 -0.32
CA SER A 129 -10.84 -0.71 -1.45
C SER A 129 -10.68 0.55 -2.28
N MET A 130 -9.59 0.64 -3.03
CA MET A 130 -9.35 1.64 -4.06
C MET A 130 -9.02 0.96 -5.38
N VAL A 131 -9.44 1.58 -6.46
CA VAL A 131 -9.05 1.22 -7.82
C VAL A 131 -8.57 2.47 -8.55
N ASN A 132 -7.62 2.30 -9.44
CA ASN A 132 -7.23 3.35 -10.38
C ASN A 132 -8.07 3.18 -11.65
N VAL A 133 -8.70 4.26 -12.11
CA VAL A 133 -9.53 4.26 -13.32
C VAL A 133 -9.07 5.41 -14.20
N VAL A 134 -8.88 5.15 -15.48
CA VAL A 134 -8.63 6.21 -16.45
C VAL A 134 -9.93 6.94 -16.69
N SER A 135 -9.92 8.27 -16.59
CA SER A 135 -11.13 9.11 -16.65
C SER A 135 -11.96 8.94 -17.92
N ASP A 136 -11.31 8.57 -19.01
CA ASP A 136 -11.97 8.39 -20.31
C ASP A 136 -12.81 7.08 -20.40
N GLU A 137 -12.68 6.20 -19.40
CA GLU A 137 -13.38 4.91 -19.33
C GLU A 137 -14.67 4.97 -18.49
N ILE A 138 -14.96 6.08 -17.82
CA ILE A 138 -16.17 6.26 -17.02
C ILE A 138 -17.12 7.26 -17.72
N PRO A 139 -18.15 6.78 -18.43
CA PRO A 139 -19.15 7.69 -19.02
C PRO A 139 -19.90 8.43 -17.92
N GLY A 140 -19.82 9.75 -17.90
CA GLY A 140 -20.65 10.59 -17.03
C GLY A 140 -20.10 10.88 -15.63
N CYS A 141 -18.79 10.72 -15.41
CA CYS A 141 -18.10 11.27 -14.21
C CYS A 141 -17.53 12.63 -14.48
#